data_3a962170851fe02bc1b094bbcb9a4748
#
_entry.id   3a962170851fe02bc1b094bbcb9a4748
#
_cell.length_a   1.000
_cell.length_b   1.000
_cell.length_c   1.000
_cell.angle_alpha   90.00
_cell.angle_beta   90.00
_cell.angle_gamma   90.00
#
_symmetry.space_group_name_H-M   'P 1'
#
loop_
_entity.id
_entity.type
_entity.pdbx_description
1 polymer ?
#
loop_
_entity_poly.entity_id
_entity_poly.type
_entity_poly.pdbx_seq_one_letter_code
_entity_poly.pdbx_strand_id
1 'polypeptide(L)'
;MCIRDRRKACACARVRWAKRFLAPQCNELQLCGLRPSVWSAHAAARGLFVTAPHPIDQDIRQARVHPAVRAIVIPPCPESLLRLQQIVAAPELDSTALEQLASSDVALAAAVMRLANSPLYGLAQPVQTVGMALTVLGLQPAVELLSAFITRNALQVRSPLLEHFWESSQRRAIACEHIGHQLYSLDPGLGYSFGLFCHVGMPVLVKAVRGYAGTVTEALARKDRTFTQTENASHRTDHAVMGAIVARTWHLPGDVAQAIWLHHDFACLNDEQFDPTVRHLVALGLLAEFLVNQHDGLAPT
;
A
#
# COMPACT_ATOMS: atom_id res chain seq x y z
N MET A 1 22.36 16.56 25.90
CA MET A 1 21.59 17.05 24.74
C MET A 1 20.27 16.31 24.72
N CYS A 2 19.16 17.02 24.85
CA CYS A 2 17.88 16.53 25.38
C CYS A 2 17.08 15.69 24.34
N ILE A 3 16.41 14.62 24.80
CA ILE A 3 15.52 13.72 24.02
C ILE A 3 14.47 14.50 23.19
N ARG A 4 14.14 15.72 23.58
CA ARG A 4 13.22 16.63 22.88
C ARG A 4 13.70 17.09 21.49
N ASP A 5 15.01 17.18 21.28
CA ASP A 5 15.57 17.62 19.99
C ASP A 5 15.60 16.50 18.95
N ARG A 6 15.67 15.23 19.38
CA ARG A 6 15.65 14.08 18.46
C ARG A 6 14.29 13.87 17.80
N ARG A 7 13.18 14.17 18.51
CA ARG A 7 11.81 14.09 17.91
C ARG A 7 11.58 15.15 16.83
N LYS A 8 12.17 16.34 17.00
CA LYS A 8 12.12 17.39 15.97
C LYS A 8 12.95 17.05 14.74
N ALA A 9 14.08 16.38 14.90
CA ALA A 9 14.93 15.94 13.78
C ALA A 9 14.23 14.85 12.95
N CYS A 10 13.52 13.92 13.57
CA CYS A 10 12.78 12.86 12.90
C CYS A 10 11.54 13.40 12.13
N ALA A 11 10.81 14.36 12.73
CA ALA A 11 9.71 15.05 12.06
C ALA A 11 10.21 15.89 10.86
N CYS A 12 11.39 16.52 11.02
CA CYS A 12 12.02 17.30 9.95
C CYS A 12 12.55 16.44 8.80
N ALA A 13 12.95 15.20 9.05
CA ALA A 13 13.33 14.24 8.01
C ALA A 13 12.11 13.77 7.20
N ARG A 14 10.97 13.53 7.84
CA ARG A 14 9.69 13.23 7.18
C ARG A 14 9.23 14.37 6.26
N VAL A 15 9.31 15.60 6.75
CA VAL A 15 8.97 16.79 5.96
C VAL A 15 9.95 17.00 4.80
N ARG A 16 11.24 16.72 4.97
CA ARG A 16 12.23 16.81 3.89
C ARG A 16 12.03 15.72 2.84
N TRP A 17 11.64 14.52 3.23
CA TRP A 17 11.35 13.43 2.30
C TRP A 17 10.10 13.74 1.48
N ALA A 18 9.02 14.17 2.14
CA ALA A 18 7.80 14.63 1.46
C ALA A 18 8.05 15.85 0.55
N LYS A 19 8.86 16.84 1.01
CA LYS A 19 9.25 18.00 0.19
C LYS A 19 10.13 17.64 -1.00
N ARG A 20 10.93 16.58 -0.92
CA ARG A 20 11.80 16.16 -2.04
C ARG A 20 11.04 15.33 -3.08
N PHE A 21 9.91 14.72 -2.69
CA PHE A 21 9.08 13.88 -3.57
C PHE A 21 7.75 14.52 -3.99
N LEU A 22 7.26 15.56 -3.28
CA LEU A 22 5.95 16.17 -3.52
C LEU A 22 5.99 17.60 -4.10
N ALA A 23 7.06 18.00 -4.77
CA ALA A 23 7.22 19.24 -5.55
C ALA A 23 7.52 20.57 -4.82
N PRO A 24 8.16 21.55 -5.53
CA PRO A 24 8.63 22.82 -4.95
C PRO A 24 7.59 23.94 -4.88
N GLN A 25 6.29 23.68 -4.88
CA GLN A 25 5.26 24.73 -4.95
C GLN A 25 4.26 24.80 -3.78
N CYS A 26 4.45 24.08 -2.71
CA CYS A 26 3.65 24.30 -1.50
C CYS A 26 4.36 25.26 -0.56
N ASN A 27 3.92 26.51 -0.57
CA ASN A 27 4.29 27.53 0.40
C ASN A 27 3.87 27.12 1.82
N GLU A 28 4.69 27.53 2.78
CA GLU A 28 4.58 27.27 4.20
C GLU A 28 3.16 27.48 4.76
N LEU A 29 2.46 26.39 5.02
CA LEU A 29 1.31 26.38 5.89
C LEU A 29 1.63 25.54 7.14
N GLN A 30 1.78 26.25 8.22
CA GLN A 30 1.77 25.88 9.63
C GLN A 30 1.52 24.40 9.97
N LEU A 31 2.60 23.60 10.00
CA LEU A 31 2.61 22.24 10.54
C LEU A 31 3.26 22.22 11.93
N CYS A 32 2.74 23.02 12.86
CA CYS A 32 3.14 22.97 14.26
C CYS A 32 1.89 22.87 15.13
N GLY A 33 1.53 21.64 15.56
CA GLY A 33 0.48 21.48 16.55
C GLY A 33 -0.40 20.23 16.48
N LEU A 34 0.08 19.08 16.03
CA LEU A 34 -0.69 17.85 16.11
C LEU A 34 -0.24 16.99 17.30
N ARG A 35 -1.17 16.78 18.24
CA ARG A 35 -1.01 15.91 19.42
C ARG A 35 -1.09 14.42 18.99
N PRO A 36 -0.32 13.52 19.61
CA PRO A 36 -0.37 12.08 19.33
C PRO A 36 -1.49 11.42 20.15
N SER A 37 -2.75 11.63 19.81
CA SER A 37 -3.83 11.11 20.66
C SER A 37 -5.01 10.45 19.94
N VAL A 38 -4.91 10.07 18.67
CA VAL A 38 -6.05 9.50 17.94
C VAL A 38 -5.91 8.00 17.62
N TRP A 39 -4.77 7.38 17.93
CA TRP A 39 -4.52 5.95 17.66
C TRP A 39 -5.26 4.97 18.59
N SER A 40 -5.79 5.42 19.74
CA SER A 40 -6.24 4.49 20.80
C SER A 40 -7.72 4.08 20.75
N ALA A 41 -8.58 4.72 19.97
CA ALA A 41 -10.02 4.50 20.10
C ALA A 41 -10.62 3.45 19.13
N HIS A 42 -9.97 3.13 17.99
CA HIS A 42 -10.52 2.19 17.00
C HIS A 42 -9.88 0.79 16.99
N ALA A 43 -8.75 0.60 17.66
CA ALA A 43 -8.08 -0.71 17.73
C ALA A 43 -8.72 -1.68 18.73
N ALA A 44 -9.48 -1.19 19.71
CA ALA A 44 -10.03 -2.01 20.79
C ALA A 44 -11.20 -2.92 20.36
N ALA A 45 -11.75 -2.80 19.17
CA ALA A 45 -12.87 -3.61 18.69
C ALA A 45 -12.49 -4.76 17.75
N ARG A 46 -11.21 -5.00 17.49
CA ARG A 46 -10.77 -6.02 16.49
C ARG A 46 -10.05 -7.19 17.15
N GLY A 47 -10.79 -7.95 17.92
CA GLY A 47 -10.36 -9.29 18.31
C GLY A 47 -10.30 -10.21 17.10
N LEU A 48 -9.21 -11.02 17.03
CA LEU A 48 -9.02 -12.18 16.15
C LEU A 48 -9.40 -11.99 14.68
N PHE A 49 -8.43 -12.13 13.81
CA PHE A 49 -8.51 -12.10 12.33
C PHE A 49 -9.38 -13.22 11.71
N VAL A 50 -10.65 -13.27 12.10
CA VAL A 50 -11.71 -13.66 11.18
C VAL A 50 -12.23 -12.35 10.63
N THR A 51 -11.79 -11.97 9.44
CA THR A 51 -12.33 -10.78 8.78
C THR A 51 -13.84 -10.93 8.73
N ALA A 52 -14.56 -10.02 9.39
CA ALA A 52 -16.03 -10.05 9.38
C ALA A 52 -16.52 -10.17 7.91
N PRO A 53 -17.61 -10.89 7.65
CA PRO A 53 -18.20 -10.96 6.33
C PRO A 53 -18.43 -9.55 5.80
N HIS A 54 -17.94 -9.29 4.58
CA HIS A 54 -18.06 -7.99 3.92
C HIS A 54 -18.84 -8.17 2.61
N PRO A 55 -19.62 -7.17 2.13
CA PRO A 55 -20.36 -7.29 0.86
C PRO A 55 -19.49 -7.75 -0.30
N ILE A 56 -18.26 -7.25 -0.41
CA ILE A 56 -17.28 -7.66 -1.44
C ILE A 56 -17.03 -9.18 -1.49
N ASP A 57 -17.23 -9.90 -0.39
CA ASP A 57 -17.01 -11.35 -0.37
C ASP A 57 -18.02 -12.11 -1.25
N GLN A 58 -19.22 -11.52 -1.46
CA GLN A 58 -20.20 -12.08 -2.39
C GLN A 58 -19.76 -11.86 -3.84
N ASP A 59 -19.28 -10.65 -4.17
CA ASP A 59 -18.81 -10.31 -5.51
C ASP A 59 -17.59 -11.15 -5.89
N ILE A 60 -16.66 -11.33 -4.96
CA ILE A 60 -15.49 -12.20 -5.12
C ILE A 60 -15.92 -13.66 -5.36
N ARG A 61 -16.90 -14.18 -4.60
CA ARG A 61 -17.42 -15.54 -4.82
C ARG A 61 -17.99 -15.68 -6.22
N GLN A 62 -18.77 -14.69 -6.66
CA GLN A 62 -19.35 -14.69 -8.00
C GLN A 62 -18.27 -14.62 -9.10
N ALA A 63 -17.27 -13.75 -8.96
CA ALA A 63 -16.16 -13.67 -9.90
C ALA A 63 -15.38 -14.98 -10.00
N ARG A 64 -15.15 -15.67 -8.88
CA ARG A 64 -14.43 -16.97 -8.83
C ARG A 64 -15.18 -18.12 -9.50
N VAL A 65 -16.48 -18.00 -9.81
CA VAL A 65 -17.21 -18.97 -10.61
C VAL A 65 -16.73 -18.93 -12.06
N HIS A 66 -16.28 -17.79 -12.55
CA HIS A 66 -15.80 -17.67 -13.93
C HIS A 66 -14.51 -18.49 -14.15
N PRO A 67 -14.46 -19.35 -15.21
CA PRO A 67 -13.31 -20.24 -15.44
C PRO A 67 -11.97 -19.51 -15.55
N ALA A 68 -11.93 -18.33 -16.15
CA ALA A 68 -10.71 -17.54 -16.29
C ALA A 68 -10.14 -17.11 -14.94
N VAL A 69 -11.00 -16.68 -13.99
CA VAL A 69 -10.61 -16.29 -12.64
C VAL A 69 -10.24 -17.51 -11.80
N ARG A 70 -11.03 -18.59 -11.91
CA ARG A 70 -10.81 -19.83 -11.17
C ARG A 70 -9.47 -20.50 -11.49
N ALA A 71 -8.97 -20.36 -12.72
CA ALA A 71 -7.71 -20.92 -13.16
C ALA A 71 -6.49 -20.19 -12.61
N ILE A 72 -6.67 -18.98 -12.08
CA ILE A 72 -5.57 -18.16 -11.56
C ILE A 72 -5.27 -18.56 -10.12
N VAL A 73 -4.04 -19.05 -9.91
CA VAL A 73 -3.55 -19.41 -8.57
C VAL A 73 -3.00 -18.16 -7.88
N ILE A 74 -3.66 -17.78 -6.78
CA ILE A 74 -3.16 -16.72 -5.90
C ILE A 74 -2.20 -17.35 -4.89
N PRO A 75 -0.99 -16.80 -4.72
CA PRO A 75 -0.08 -17.31 -3.69
C PRO A 75 -0.70 -17.14 -2.30
N PRO A 76 -0.43 -18.06 -1.36
CA PRO A 76 -0.89 -17.91 0.01
C PRO A 76 -0.31 -16.65 0.65
N CYS A 77 -1.03 -16.12 1.64
CA CYS A 77 -0.52 -14.99 2.42
C CYS A 77 0.79 -15.39 3.13
N PRO A 78 1.87 -14.61 2.98
CA PRO A 78 3.11 -14.88 3.69
C PRO A 78 2.92 -14.82 5.21
N GLU A 79 3.51 -15.75 5.94
CA GLU A 79 3.43 -15.76 7.41
C GLU A 79 4.00 -14.46 8.01
N SER A 80 5.08 -13.94 7.44
CA SER A 80 5.66 -12.66 7.84
C SER A 80 4.70 -11.48 7.66
N LEU A 81 3.85 -11.50 6.62
CA LEU A 81 2.82 -10.47 6.42
C LEU A 81 1.71 -10.60 7.47
N LEU A 82 1.28 -11.82 7.77
CA LEU A 82 0.28 -12.07 8.83
C LEU A 82 0.79 -11.60 10.19
N ARG A 83 2.04 -11.89 10.53
CA ARG A 83 2.66 -11.41 11.77
C ARG A 83 2.76 -9.88 11.81
N LEU A 84 3.15 -9.26 10.70
CA LEU A 84 3.21 -7.81 10.61
C LEU A 84 1.83 -7.16 10.80
N GLN A 85 0.79 -7.72 10.18
CA GLN A 85 -0.59 -7.27 10.37
C GLN A 85 -1.04 -7.38 11.84
N GLN A 86 -0.66 -8.45 12.55
CA GLN A 86 -0.95 -8.62 13.97
C GLN A 86 -0.26 -7.55 14.83
N ILE A 87 1.01 -7.24 14.54
CA ILE A 87 1.76 -6.18 15.22
C ILE A 87 1.09 -4.82 15.00
N VAL A 88 0.67 -4.53 13.78
CA VAL A 88 0.01 -3.26 13.43
C VAL A 88 -1.40 -3.15 14.01
N ALA A 89 -2.11 -4.27 14.18
CA ALA A 89 -3.45 -4.28 14.76
C ALA A 89 -3.46 -4.11 16.29
N ALA A 90 -2.30 -4.20 16.96
CA ALA A 90 -2.19 -3.96 18.39
C ALA A 90 -2.47 -2.49 18.73
N PRO A 91 -3.01 -2.16 19.92
CA PRO A 91 -3.28 -0.78 20.34
C PRO A 91 -2.05 0.13 20.29
N GLU A 92 -0.88 -0.44 20.57
CA GLU A 92 0.42 0.22 20.46
C GLU A 92 1.37 -0.65 19.64
N LEU A 93 2.17 -0.03 18.78
CA LEU A 93 3.18 -0.73 18.00
C LEU A 93 4.28 -1.22 18.93
N ASP A 94 4.41 -2.53 19.05
CA ASP A 94 5.46 -3.18 19.84
C ASP A 94 6.77 -3.21 19.04
N SER A 95 7.74 -2.39 19.48
CA SER A 95 9.07 -2.33 18.88
C SER A 95 9.82 -3.66 18.95
N THR A 96 9.63 -4.42 20.03
CA THR A 96 10.29 -5.71 20.24
C THR A 96 9.73 -6.76 19.27
N ALA A 97 8.40 -6.83 19.11
CA ALA A 97 7.77 -7.73 18.15
C ALA A 97 8.19 -7.38 16.72
N LEU A 98 8.28 -6.09 16.37
CA LEU A 98 8.72 -5.65 15.05
C LEU A 98 10.20 -5.97 14.81
N GLU A 99 11.07 -5.83 15.82
CA GLU A 99 12.48 -6.21 15.75
C GLU A 99 12.63 -7.73 15.56
N GLN A 100 11.87 -8.53 16.28
CA GLN A 100 11.86 -9.98 16.13
C GLN A 100 11.40 -10.40 14.73
N LEU A 101 10.34 -9.79 14.20
CA LEU A 101 9.89 -10.05 12.84
C LEU A 101 10.96 -9.67 11.82
N ALA A 102 11.51 -8.48 11.89
CA ALA A 102 12.55 -8.03 10.96
C ALA A 102 13.83 -8.87 11.05
N SER A 103 14.16 -9.41 12.24
CA SER A 103 15.33 -10.27 12.46
C SER A 103 15.08 -11.75 12.10
N SER A 104 13.83 -12.16 11.90
CA SER A 104 13.48 -13.55 11.58
C SER A 104 13.92 -14.00 10.18
N ASP A 105 14.20 -13.06 9.30
CA ASP A 105 14.63 -13.30 7.92
C ASP A 105 15.77 -12.36 7.55
N VAL A 106 16.84 -12.91 7.00
CA VAL A 106 18.05 -12.15 6.60
C VAL A 106 17.72 -11.06 5.58
N ALA A 107 16.78 -11.30 4.68
CA ALA A 107 16.39 -10.31 3.67
C ALA A 107 15.57 -9.16 4.26
N LEU A 108 14.71 -9.44 5.26
CA LEU A 108 13.98 -8.42 6.01
C LEU A 108 14.97 -7.55 6.82
N ALA A 109 15.86 -8.17 7.57
CA ALA A 109 16.91 -7.49 8.33
C ALA A 109 17.76 -6.58 7.43
N ALA A 110 18.23 -7.13 6.31
CA ALA A 110 19.02 -6.38 5.33
C ALA A 110 18.24 -5.21 4.70
N ALA A 111 16.94 -5.33 4.47
CA ALA A 111 16.11 -4.26 3.94
C ALA A 111 16.02 -3.10 4.94
N VAL A 112 15.72 -3.38 6.20
CA VAL A 112 15.61 -2.38 7.28
C VAL A 112 16.96 -1.69 7.50
N MET A 113 18.05 -2.45 7.64
CA MET A 113 19.39 -1.89 7.87
C MET A 113 19.88 -1.06 6.70
N ARG A 114 19.60 -1.48 5.46
CA ARG A 114 19.99 -0.75 4.25
C ARG A 114 19.28 0.59 4.13
N LEU A 115 17.99 0.65 4.47
CA LEU A 115 17.25 1.93 4.49
C LEU A 115 17.78 2.85 5.57
N ALA A 116 18.00 2.35 6.79
CA ALA A 116 18.54 3.15 7.90
C ALA A 116 19.93 3.70 7.59
N ASN A 117 20.77 2.93 6.89
CA ASN A 117 22.12 3.32 6.49
C ASN A 117 22.16 4.13 5.19
N SER A 118 20.99 4.46 4.60
CA SER A 118 20.98 5.27 3.38
C SER A 118 21.43 6.71 3.68
N PRO A 119 21.98 7.43 2.68
CA PRO A 119 22.38 8.83 2.84
C PRO A 119 21.24 9.76 3.30
N LEU A 120 19.99 9.33 3.17
CA LEU A 120 18.82 10.07 3.60
C LEU A 120 18.84 10.38 5.10
N TYR A 121 19.36 9.46 5.92
CA TYR A 121 19.39 9.60 7.39
C TYR A 121 20.67 10.29 7.89
N GLY A 122 21.68 10.46 7.03
CA GLY A 122 22.89 11.24 7.34
C GLY A 122 23.65 10.78 8.59
N LEU A 123 23.68 9.47 8.82
CA LEU A 123 24.33 8.91 10.00
C LEU A 123 25.87 9.08 9.93
N ALA A 124 26.50 9.48 11.03
CA ALA A 124 27.94 9.55 11.13
C ALA A 124 28.61 8.16 11.15
N GLN A 125 27.90 7.15 11.67
CA GLN A 125 28.33 5.76 11.67
C GLN A 125 27.15 4.87 11.25
N PRO A 126 27.40 3.82 10.45
CA PRO A 126 26.36 2.87 10.07
C PRO A 126 25.76 2.15 11.28
N VAL A 127 24.46 1.92 11.26
CA VAL A 127 23.79 1.03 12.21
C VAL A 127 24.22 -0.41 11.98
N GLN A 128 24.42 -1.14 13.07
CA GLN A 128 24.94 -2.52 13.03
C GLN A 128 23.90 -3.56 13.42
N THR A 129 22.76 -3.14 13.99
CA THR A 129 21.69 -4.04 14.43
C THR A 129 20.34 -3.57 13.92
N VAL A 130 19.38 -4.52 13.83
CA VAL A 130 18.00 -4.23 13.43
C VAL A 130 17.34 -3.26 14.43
N GLY A 131 17.55 -3.45 15.74
CA GLY A 131 17.02 -2.56 16.77
C GLY A 131 17.52 -1.11 16.62
N MET A 132 18.81 -0.90 16.32
CA MET A 132 19.34 0.43 16.00
C MET A 132 18.70 1.00 14.73
N ALA A 133 18.51 0.17 13.72
CA ALA A 133 17.89 0.60 12.48
C ALA A 133 16.43 1.03 12.70
N LEU A 134 15.64 0.27 13.47
CA LEU A 134 14.27 0.65 13.84
C LEU A 134 14.24 1.96 14.66
N THR A 135 15.22 2.18 15.52
CA THR A 135 15.33 3.45 16.28
C THR A 135 15.58 4.65 15.36
N VAL A 136 16.37 4.46 14.30
CA VAL A 136 16.68 5.51 13.31
C VAL A 136 15.49 5.77 12.39
N LEU A 137 14.88 4.72 11.88
CA LEU A 137 13.75 4.80 10.95
C LEU A 137 12.47 5.30 11.63
N GLY A 138 12.23 4.84 12.85
CA GLY A 138 10.93 4.87 13.52
C GLY A 138 10.08 3.66 13.12
N LEU A 139 9.11 3.32 13.98
CA LEU A 139 8.34 2.09 13.82
C LEU A 139 7.44 2.11 12.57
N GLN A 140 6.77 3.24 12.31
CA GLN A 140 5.86 3.35 11.18
C GLN A 140 6.56 3.20 9.82
N PRO A 141 7.65 3.93 9.50
CA PRO A 141 8.39 3.72 8.25
C PRO A 141 8.98 2.30 8.12
N ALA A 142 9.30 1.66 9.24
CA ALA A 142 9.76 0.27 9.21
C ALA A 142 8.62 -0.70 8.85
N VAL A 143 7.42 -0.51 9.37
CA VAL A 143 6.21 -1.26 8.98
C VAL A 143 5.92 -1.10 7.49
N GLU A 144 5.97 0.12 6.98
CA GLU A 144 5.76 0.43 5.56
C GLU A 144 6.78 -0.30 4.67
N LEU A 145 8.07 -0.21 5.01
CA LEU A 145 9.14 -0.90 4.30
C LEU A 145 8.93 -2.41 4.30
N LEU A 146 8.65 -2.99 5.47
CA LEU A 146 8.45 -4.44 5.61
C LEU A 146 7.22 -4.90 4.84
N SER A 147 6.10 -4.17 4.90
CA SER A 147 4.89 -4.48 4.13
C SER A 147 5.15 -4.53 2.64
N ALA A 148 5.82 -3.50 2.09
CA ALA A 148 6.15 -3.44 0.67
C ALA A 148 7.13 -4.54 0.27
N PHE A 149 8.16 -4.80 1.08
CA PHE A 149 9.19 -5.80 0.81
C PHE A 149 8.61 -7.23 0.83
N ILE A 150 7.82 -7.56 1.85
CA ILE A 150 7.18 -8.87 1.99
C ILE A 150 6.21 -9.11 0.82
N THR A 151 5.38 -8.13 0.48
CA THR A 151 4.42 -8.21 -0.63
C THR A 151 5.11 -8.46 -1.96
N ARG A 152 6.17 -7.69 -2.25
CA ARG A 152 6.97 -7.87 -3.46
C ARG A 152 7.58 -9.27 -3.55
N ASN A 153 8.16 -9.76 -2.45
CA ASN A 153 8.80 -11.07 -2.42
C ASN A 153 7.80 -12.23 -2.53
N ALA A 154 6.60 -12.08 -1.98
CA ALA A 154 5.56 -13.11 -2.07
C ALA A 154 5.10 -13.36 -3.51
N LEU A 155 5.02 -12.32 -4.31
CA LEU A 155 4.56 -12.45 -5.69
C LEU A 155 5.62 -12.95 -6.65
N GLN A 156 6.91 -12.70 -6.37
CA GLN A 156 8.10 -13.21 -7.09
C GLN A 156 7.98 -13.10 -8.62
N VAL A 157 7.47 -11.98 -9.14
CA VAL A 157 7.31 -11.79 -10.58
C VAL A 157 8.48 -10.98 -11.12
N ARG A 158 9.23 -11.58 -12.06
CA ARG A 158 10.27 -10.89 -12.82
C ARG A 158 9.73 -10.59 -14.21
N SER A 159 9.44 -9.33 -14.47
CA SER A 159 8.99 -8.84 -15.75
C SER A 159 9.49 -7.41 -15.96
N PRO A 160 9.99 -7.04 -17.15
CA PRO A 160 10.32 -5.63 -17.45
C PRO A 160 9.14 -4.69 -17.24
N LEU A 161 7.91 -5.17 -17.46
CA LEU A 161 6.68 -4.42 -17.21
C LEU A 161 6.54 -3.98 -15.74
N LEU A 162 7.11 -4.75 -14.81
CA LEU A 162 6.99 -4.53 -13.37
C LEU A 162 8.25 -3.90 -12.76
N GLU A 163 9.18 -3.42 -13.59
CA GLU A 163 10.44 -2.85 -13.11
C GLU A 163 10.21 -1.67 -12.15
N HIS A 164 9.34 -0.74 -12.54
CA HIS A 164 8.96 0.42 -11.73
C HIS A 164 7.67 0.23 -10.93
N PHE A 165 6.98 -0.89 -11.11
CA PHE A 165 5.69 -1.16 -10.49
C PHE A 165 5.72 -1.05 -8.96
N TRP A 166 6.71 -1.68 -8.33
CA TRP A 166 6.81 -1.71 -6.86
C TRP A 166 7.16 -0.35 -6.27
N GLU A 167 7.98 0.41 -6.97
CA GLU A 167 8.34 1.77 -6.59
C GLU A 167 7.11 2.70 -6.67
N SER A 168 6.37 2.65 -7.77
CA SER A 168 5.13 3.41 -7.94
C SER A 168 4.06 2.99 -6.93
N SER A 169 3.93 1.69 -6.63
CA SER A 169 3.00 1.20 -5.60
C SER A 169 3.36 1.73 -4.21
N GLN A 170 4.65 1.77 -3.86
CA GLN A 170 5.10 2.31 -2.58
C GLN A 170 4.87 3.83 -2.50
N ARG A 171 5.17 4.59 -3.56
CA ARG A 171 4.90 6.03 -3.63
C ARG A 171 3.40 6.31 -3.47
N ARG A 172 2.55 5.55 -4.15
CA ARG A 172 1.09 5.65 -4.02
C ARG A 172 0.63 5.35 -2.61
N ALA A 173 1.17 4.31 -1.97
CA ALA A 173 0.85 3.95 -0.58
C ALA A 173 1.10 5.11 0.38
N ILE A 174 2.29 5.72 0.30
CA ILE A 174 2.67 6.87 1.14
C ILE A 174 1.79 8.10 0.84
N ALA A 175 1.49 8.36 -0.44
CA ALA A 175 0.60 9.45 -0.82
C ALA A 175 -0.81 9.23 -0.27
N CYS A 176 -1.35 8.01 -0.39
CA CYS A 176 -2.66 7.64 0.15
C CYS A 176 -2.71 7.76 1.67
N GLU A 177 -1.69 7.30 2.39
CA GLU A 177 -1.59 7.45 3.84
C GLU A 177 -1.69 8.92 4.25
N HIS A 178 -0.81 9.74 3.68
CA HIS A 178 -0.66 11.13 4.08
C HIS A 178 -1.89 11.99 3.72
N ILE A 179 -2.34 11.90 2.47
CA ILE A 179 -3.47 12.70 1.96
C ILE A 179 -4.77 12.23 2.61
N GLY A 180 -4.98 10.93 2.73
CA GLY A 180 -6.18 10.35 3.31
C GLY A 180 -6.39 10.76 4.76
N HIS A 181 -5.33 10.79 5.55
CA HIS A 181 -5.39 11.28 6.92
C HIS A 181 -5.75 12.77 7.00
N GLN A 182 -5.18 13.59 6.11
CA GLN A 182 -5.41 15.04 6.15
C GLN A 182 -6.78 15.45 5.59
N LEU A 183 -7.22 14.87 4.48
CA LEU A 183 -8.45 15.29 3.80
C LEU A 183 -9.71 14.60 4.35
N TYR A 184 -9.60 13.35 4.74
CA TYR A 184 -10.77 12.52 5.08
C TYR A 184 -10.74 11.97 6.50
N SER A 185 -9.72 12.30 7.29
CA SER A 185 -9.49 11.71 8.62
C SER A 185 -9.48 10.18 8.59
N LEU A 186 -9.06 9.59 7.46
CA LEU A 186 -8.93 8.15 7.29
C LEU A 186 -7.81 7.61 8.19
N ASP A 187 -8.00 6.38 8.63
CA ASP A 187 -6.92 5.63 9.28
C ASP A 187 -5.72 5.54 8.33
N PRO A 188 -4.52 5.97 8.75
CA PRO A 188 -3.33 5.95 7.90
C PRO A 188 -3.02 4.56 7.33
N GLY A 189 -3.24 3.50 8.13
CA GLY A 189 -3.01 2.12 7.73
C GLY A 189 -3.96 1.67 6.61
N LEU A 190 -5.22 2.15 6.59
CA LEU A 190 -6.14 1.87 5.48
C LEU A 190 -5.68 2.54 4.20
N GLY A 191 -5.31 3.83 4.27
CA GLY A 191 -4.78 4.58 3.13
C GLY A 191 -3.53 3.92 2.57
N TYR A 192 -2.56 3.60 3.44
CA TYR A 192 -1.33 2.92 3.04
C TYR A 192 -1.61 1.56 2.38
N SER A 193 -2.42 0.72 3.03
CA SER A 193 -2.75 -0.60 2.52
C SER A 193 -3.45 -0.52 1.16
N PHE A 194 -4.41 0.38 1.00
CA PHE A 194 -5.08 0.59 -0.27
C PHE A 194 -4.07 0.99 -1.36
N GLY A 195 -3.25 2.01 -1.13
CA GLY A 195 -2.29 2.50 -2.12
C GLY A 195 -1.24 1.46 -2.51
N LEU A 196 -0.79 0.62 -1.57
CA LEU A 196 0.16 -0.46 -1.83
C LEU A 196 -0.45 -1.58 -2.68
N PHE A 197 -1.68 -1.96 -2.37
CA PHE A 197 -2.34 -3.12 -2.98
C PHE A 197 -3.25 -2.77 -4.16
N CYS A 198 -3.46 -1.50 -4.49
CA CYS A 198 -4.40 -1.02 -5.49
C CYS A 198 -4.27 -1.79 -6.83
N HIS A 199 -3.07 -1.97 -7.33
CA HIS A 199 -2.82 -2.69 -8.58
C HIS A 199 -2.16 -4.07 -8.39
N VAL A 200 -2.24 -4.66 -7.19
CA VAL A 200 -1.57 -5.94 -6.88
C VAL A 200 -2.04 -7.11 -7.76
N GLY A 201 -3.19 -6.98 -8.39
CA GLY A 201 -3.68 -7.94 -9.38
C GLY A 201 -2.82 -8.02 -10.64
N MET A 202 -2.14 -6.92 -11.05
CA MET A 202 -1.27 -6.92 -12.23
C MET A 202 -0.13 -7.94 -12.14
N PRO A 203 0.71 -7.97 -11.08
CA PRO A 203 1.74 -9.01 -10.95
C PRO A 203 1.17 -10.43 -10.98
N VAL A 204 0.01 -10.66 -10.38
CA VAL A 204 -0.65 -11.97 -10.41
C VAL A 204 -1.04 -12.36 -11.83
N LEU A 205 -1.65 -11.44 -12.59
CA LEU A 205 -2.04 -11.66 -13.98
C LEU A 205 -0.82 -11.83 -14.91
N VAL A 206 0.24 -11.05 -14.72
CA VAL A 206 1.50 -11.22 -15.47
C VAL A 206 2.06 -12.64 -15.30
N LYS A 207 1.98 -13.20 -14.08
CA LYS A 207 2.48 -14.54 -13.78
C LYS A 207 1.57 -15.65 -14.30
N ALA A 208 0.25 -15.46 -14.19
CA ALA A 208 -0.71 -16.53 -14.42
C ALA A 208 -1.31 -16.54 -15.82
N VAL A 209 -1.35 -15.39 -16.52
CA VAL A 209 -2.08 -15.25 -17.77
C VAL A 209 -1.13 -14.99 -18.93
N ARG A 210 -1.11 -15.92 -19.87
CA ARG A 210 -0.28 -15.78 -21.07
C ARG A 210 -0.74 -14.58 -21.90
N GLY A 211 0.22 -13.73 -22.29
CA GLY A 211 -0.05 -12.55 -23.12
C GLY A 211 -0.50 -11.31 -22.35
N TYR A 212 -0.72 -11.39 -21.04
CA TYR A 212 -1.21 -10.27 -20.24
C TYR A 212 -0.27 -9.04 -20.31
N ALA A 213 1.05 -9.23 -20.37
CA ALA A 213 1.98 -8.11 -20.55
C ALA A 213 1.73 -7.32 -21.85
N GLY A 214 1.35 -7.99 -22.94
CA GLY A 214 0.94 -7.34 -24.18
C GLY A 214 -0.36 -6.57 -24.03
N THR A 215 -1.33 -7.12 -23.29
CA THR A 215 -2.60 -6.43 -22.99
C THR A 215 -2.37 -5.17 -22.18
N VAL A 216 -1.46 -5.15 -21.21
CA VAL A 216 -1.10 -3.93 -20.46
C VAL A 216 -0.52 -2.87 -21.40
N THR A 217 0.40 -3.26 -22.29
CA THR A 217 0.95 -2.32 -23.28
C THR A 217 -0.13 -1.77 -24.21
N GLU A 218 -1.06 -2.62 -24.65
CA GLU A 218 -2.22 -2.21 -25.46
C GLU A 218 -3.11 -1.22 -24.66
N ALA A 219 -3.47 -1.57 -23.42
CA ALA A 219 -4.32 -0.75 -22.57
C ALA A 219 -3.77 0.66 -22.32
N LEU A 220 -2.45 0.77 -22.09
CA LEU A 220 -1.77 2.05 -21.94
C LEU A 220 -1.76 2.91 -23.21
N ALA A 221 -1.77 2.28 -24.39
CA ALA A 221 -1.76 2.97 -25.67
C ALA A 221 -3.16 3.37 -26.17
N ARG A 222 -4.21 2.72 -25.67
CA ARG A 222 -5.59 2.95 -26.13
C ARG A 222 -6.22 4.17 -25.49
N LYS A 223 -7.10 4.85 -26.28
CA LYS A 223 -7.90 6.00 -25.83
C LYS A 223 -9.41 5.81 -26.05
N ASP A 224 -9.80 4.70 -26.68
CA ASP A 224 -11.19 4.41 -27.05
C ASP A 224 -11.95 3.60 -26.00
N ARG A 225 -11.23 3.03 -25.03
CA ARG A 225 -11.79 2.28 -23.90
C ARG A 225 -10.84 2.32 -22.70
N THR A 226 -11.39 2.01 -21.52
CA THR A 226 -10.62 2.03 -20.27
C THR A 226 -9.62 0.88 -20.20
N PHE A 227 -8.68 0.98 -19.26
CA PHE A 227 -7.68 -0.05 -19.00
C PHE A 227 -8.36 -1.40 -18.69
N THR A 228 -9.27 -1.40 -17.70
CA THR A 228 -9.99 -2.61 -17.28
C THR A 228 -10.91 -3.18 -18.38
N GLN A 229 -11.50 -2.34 -19.24
CA GLN A 229 -12.24 -2.81 -20.41
C GLN A 229 -11.35 -3.56 -21.41
N THR A 230 -10.09 -3.11 -21.57
CA THR A 230 -9.13 -3.79 -22.44
C THR A 230 -8.73 -5.15 -21.87
N GLU A 231 -8.47 -5.21 -20.57
CA GLU A 231 -8.19 -6.46 -19.87
C GLU A 231 -9.35 -7.45 -19.96
N ASN A 232 -10.57 -7.00 -19.65
CA ASN A 232 -11.77 -7.83 -19.69
C ASN A 232 -12.08 -8.36 -21.09
N ALA A 233 -11.87 -7.57 -22.14
CA ALA A 233 -12.05 -8.03 -23.51
C ALA A 233 -11.11 -9.18 -23.87
N SER A 234 -9.86 -9.14 -23.37
CA SER A 234 -8.83 -10.12 -23.70
C SER A 234 -8.84 -11.34 -22.78
N HIS A 235 -9.13 -11.16 -21.48
CA HIS A 235 -8.91 -12.17 -20.44
C HIS A 235 -10.15 -12.52 -19.63
N ARG A 236 -11.29 -11.83 -19.82
CA ARG A 236 -12.54 -12.03 -19.06
C ARG A 236 -12.36 -11.77 -17.54
N THR A 237 -11.36 -11.02 -17.18
CA THR A 237 -11.07 -10.52 -15.85
C THR A 237 -10.11 -9.34 -15.96
N ASP A 238 -9.93 -8.60 -14.90
CA ASP A 238 -9.03 -7.46 -14.82
C ASP A 238 -8.24 -7.46 -13.52
N HIS A 239 -7.28 -6.51 -13.41
CA HIS A 239 -6.43 -6.43 -12.24
C HIS A 239 -7.15 -5.91 -10.98
N ALA A 240 -8.26 -5.18 -11.11
CA ALA A 240 -9.04 -4.72 -9.97
C ALA A 240 -9.75 -5.90 -9.29
N VAL A 241 -10.40 -6.76 -10.07
CA VAL A 241 -11.00 -8.01 -9.60
C VAL A 241 -9.96 -8.90 -8.95
N MET A 242 -8.83 -9.14 -9.63
CA MET A 242 -7.76 -9.99 -9.09
C MET A 242 -7.10 -9.40 -7.86
N GLY A 243 -6.92 -8.07 -7.82
CA GLY A 243 -6.39 -7.35 -6.66
C GLY A 243 -7.28 -7.49 -5.43
N ALA A 244 -8.59 -7.33 -5.58
CA ALA A 244 -9.54 -7.53 -4.50
C ALA A 244 -9.54 -8.98 -3.96
N ILE A 245 -9.43 -9.96 -4.87
CA ILE A 245 -9.30 -11.37 -4.47
C ILE A 245 -8.00 -11.62 -3.69
N VAL A 246 -6.86 -11.05 -4.12
CA VAL A 246 -5.60 -11.12 -3.37
C VAL A 246 -5.76 -10.47 -2.00
N ALA A 247 -6.30 -9.26 -1.94
CA ALA A 247 -6.50 -8.52 -0.70
C ALA A 247 -7.29 -9.33 0.33
N ARG A 248 -8.40 -9.95 -0.06
CA ARG A 248 -9.19 -10.80 0.84
C ARG A 248 -8.51 -12.12 1.18
N THR A 249 -7.79 -12.72 0.22
CA THR A 249 -7.00 -13.94 0.48
C THR A 249 -5.86 -13.66 1.47
N TRP A 250 -5.32 -12.45 1.47
CA TRP A 250 -4.26 -12.01 2.39
C TRP A 250 -4.79 -11.26 3.61
N HIS A 251 -6.08 -11.41 3.91
CA HIS A 251 -6.74 -10.89 5.11
C HIS A 251 -6.72 -9.37 5.28
N LEU A 252 -6.66 -8.61 4.17
CA LEU A 252 -6.84 -7.16 4.24
C LEU A 252 -8.30 -6.81 4.60
N PRO A 253 -8.52 -5.61 5.18
CA PRO A 253 -9.87 -5.13 5.49
C PRO A 253 -10.79 -5.16 4.28
N GLY A 254 -12.08 -5.42 4.52
CA GLY A 254 -13.11 -5.51 3.47
C GLY A 254 -13.22 -4.21 2.67
N ASP A 255 -13.20 -3.07 3.36
CA ASP A 255 -13.27 -1.75 2.71
C ASP A 255 -12.10 -1.52 1.75
N VAL A 256 -10.89 -1.94 2.13
CA VAL A 256 -9.71 -1.87 1.26
C VAL A 256 -9.89 -2.76 0.03
N ALA A 257 -10.37 -3.99 0.22
CA ALA A 257 -10.60 -4.89 -0.90
C ALA A 257 -11.71 -4.38 -1.83
N GLN A 258 -12.77 -3.79 -1.29
CA GLN A 258 -13.85 -3.20 -2.08
C GLN A 258 -13.37 -1.95 -2.82
N ALA A 259 -12.56 -1.11 -2.19
CA ALA A 259 -11.95 0.03 -2.85
C ALA A 259 -11.02 -0.40 -4.00
N ILE A 260 -10.24 -1.49 -3.81
CA ILE A 260 -9.42 -2.09 -4.87
C ILE A 260 -10.30 -2.60 -6.03
N TRP A 261 -11.44 -3.22 -5.75
CA TRP A 261 -12.38 -3.65 -6.79
C TRP A 261 -12.90 -2.48 -7.62
N LEU A 262 -13.18 -1.36 -6.97
CA LEU A 262 -13.87 -0.20 -7.54
C LEU A 262 -12.95 0.90 -8.07
N HIS A 263 -11.62 0.79 -7.93
CA HIS A 263 -10.72 1.93 -8.16
C HIS A 263 -10.68 2.46 -9.61
N HIS A 264 -11.26 1.73 -10.56
CA HIS A 264 -11.50 2.18 -11.92
C HIS A 264 -12.99 2.44 -12.22
N ASP A 265 -13.88 2.24 -11.25
CA ASP A 265 -15.31 2.57 -11.37
C ASP A 265 -15.62 3.84 -10.61
N PHE A 266 -15.47 4.97 -11.26
CA PHE A 266 -15.67 6.28 -10.64
C PHE A 266 -17.13 6.63 -10.38
N ALA A 267 -18.09 5.85 -10.89
CA ALA A 267 -19.51 6.02 -10.58
C ALA A 267 -19.77 5.77 -9.08
N CYS A 268 -18.98 4.89 -8.46
CA CYS A 268 -19.09 4.59 -7.03
C CYS A 268 -18.88 5.81 -6.11
N LEU A 269 -18.20 6.86 -6.58
CA LEU A 269 -17.92 8.07 -5.76
C LEU A 269 -19.21 8.82 -5.38
N ASN A 270 -20.23 8.76 -6.21
CA ASN A 270 -21.53 9.40 -5.99
C ASN A 270 -22.62 8.41 -5.54
N ASP A 271 -22.28 7.14 -5.36
CA ASP A 271 -23.24 6.11 -4.97
C ASP A 271 -23.22 5.92 -3.45
N GLU A 272 -24.32 6.31 -2.79
CA GLU A 272 -24.49 6.21 -1.35
C GLU A 272 -24.65 4.75 -0.85
N GLN A 273 -24.80 3.77 -1.75
CA GLN A 273 -24.81 2.36 -1.38
C GLN A 273 -23.44 1.88 -0.88
N PHE A 274 -22.36 2.53 -1.31
CA PHE A 274 -21.01 2.22 -0.84
C PHE A 274 -20.67 2.99 0.44
N ASP A 275 -19.96 2.31 1.35
CA ASP A 275 -19.46 2.95 2.57
C ASP A 275 -18.62 4.20 2.25
N PRO A 276 -18.78 5.29 3.01
CA PRO A 276 -17.97 6.49 2.83
C PRO A 276 -16.46 6.20 2.81
N THR A 277 -15.97 5.25 3.64
CA THR A 277 -14.58 4.85 3.68
C THR A 277 -14.11 4.33 2.31
N VAL A 278 -14.91 3.47 1.68
CA VAL A 278 -14.61 2.91 0.35
C VAL A 278 -14.55 4.02 -0.70
N ARG A 279 -15.53 4.90 -0.71
CA ARG A 279 -15.59 6.04 -1.64
C ARG A 279 -14.39 6.98 -1.45
N HIS A 280 -14.02 7.26 -0.21
CA HIS A 280 -12.84 8.08 0.10
C HIS A 280 -11.54 7.40 -0.34
N LEU A 281 -11.40 6.08 -0.15
CA LEU A 281 -10.23 5.34 -0.62
C LEU A 281 -10.11 5.39 -2.14
N VAL A 282 -11.22 5.23 -2.89
CA VAL A 282 -11.21 5.34 -4.36
C VAL A 282 -10.84 6.75 -4.81
N ALA A 283 -11.44 7.79 -4.22
CA ALA A 283 -11.09 9.19 -4.51
C ALA A 283 -9.62 9.49 -4.21
N LEU A 284 -9.12 8.94 -3.11
CA LEU A 284 -7.73 9.05 -2.69
C LEU A 284 -6.77 8.40 -3.67
N GLY A 285 -7.15 7.23 -4.22
CA GLY A 285 -6.39 6.55 -5.28
C GLY A 285 -6.19 7.41 -6.50
N LEU A 286 -7.25 8.07 -6.98
CA LEU A 286 -7.18 9.00 -8.11
C LEU A 286 -6.21 10.15 -7.85
N LEU A 287 -6.30 10.78 -6.66
CA LEU A 287 -5.41 11.88 -6.29
C LEU A 287 -3.96 11.42 -6.19
N ALA A 288 -3.72 10.28 -5.54
CA ALA A 288 -2.39 9.73 -5.37
C ALA A 288 -1.77 9.33 -6.72
N GLU A 289 -2.54 8.71 -7.59
CA GLU A 289 -2.08 8.33 -8.93
C GLU A 289 -1.76 9.54 -9.79
N PHE A 290 -2.61 10.55 -9.78
CA PHE A 290 -2.33 11.82 -10.46
C PHE A 290 -1.00 12.44 -9.99
N LEU A 291 -0.76 12.50 -8.67
CA LEU A 291 0.46 13.07 -8.10
C LEU A 291 1.71 12.24 -8.44
N VAL A 292 1.60 10.91 -8.39
CA VAL A 292 2.71 10.00 -8.73
C VAL A 292 3.04 10.14 -10.23
N ASN A 293 2.04 10.14 -11.10
CA ASN A 293 2.23 10.30 -12.54
C ASN A 293 2.86 11.67 -12.89
N GLN A 294 2.41 12.74 -12.24
CA GLN A 294 3.01 14.06 -12.40
C GLN A 294 4.48 14.10 -11.97
N HIS A 295 4.80 13.46 -10.85
CA HIS A 295 6.17 13.36 -10.38
C HIS A 295 7.07 12.58 -11.35
N ASP A 296 6.55 11.51 -11.92
CA ASP A 296 7.28 10.64 -12.86
C ASP A 296 7.32 11.22 -14.29
N GLY A 297 6.72 12.39 -14.51
CA GLY A 297 6.65 13.04 -15.83
C GLY A 297 5.73 12.31 -16.81
N LEU A 298 4.81 11.47 -16.31
CA LEU A 298 3.84 10.73 -17.10
C LEU A 298 2.58 11.58 -17.29
N ALA A 299 1.95 11.45 -18.45
CA ALA A 299 0.65 12.08 -18.67
C ALA A 299 -0.40 11.49 -17.73
N PRO A 300 -1.37 12.28 -17.23
CA PRO A 300 -2.48 11.75 -16.46
C PRO A 300 -3.24 10.72 -17.30
N THR A 301 -3.45 9.54 -16.72
CA THR A 301 -4.21 8.43 -17.33
C THR A 301 -5.70 8.64 -17.20
#